data_401809e7feb4236386e65a3618e76180
#
_entry.id   401809e7feb4236386e65a3618e76180
#
_cell.length_a   1.000
_cell.length_b   1.000
_cell.length_c   1.000
_cell.angle_alpha   90.00
_cell.angle_beta   90.00
_cell.angle_gamma   90.00
#
_symmetry.space_group_name_H-M   'P 1'
#
loop_
_entity.id
_entity.type
_entity.pdbx_description
1 polymer ?
#
loop_
_entity_poly.entity_id
_entity_poly.type
_entity_poly.pdbx_seq_one_letter_code
_entity_poly.pdbx_strand_id
1 'polypeptide(L)'
;MEEAEVLELYEIQYSDLMLLSSTISSSSSSLFEETDRLKLISRGIMEALGPAGPGLLSIRGVLDASTLRRELLPLARRLALLNPDERKRILKEHNLGSDVPLKNPDRSVSSFAMQLRYAQWLESVQSELSHRVDSLVNPEQDHLEVDITRESQDIEFQNLGNTFRKLGFIMMDLGLRIAQICDRAIGEQELEQSLLDSCVAKGRLIHYHSALDNIILNEARNKKTAKRLANGRRDEKNCVRYRHGLLEDPNLDKNGNEIDSSGIHSNLWQQWHYDYSIFTVLTAPLFISSSFPQATEPNDLFSVCCDEECPSPSGHTYLQIFYPNKNNVCMVKVSAESFIIQVGESADIISKGKLRAALHSVSRAAKFESLSRQAFVVFLQPAWNKTFSIADYPVKEVSEEERNLSIKDQNQINQEIQKILPPLSSRLKDGMTFAEFSRETTKQYYGGSGLQSNR
;
A
#
# COMPACT_ATOMS: atom_id res chain seq x y z
N MET A 1 -25.31 -9.03 -9.25
CA MET A 1 -24.11 -8.88 -8.41
C MET A 1 -24.55 -8.20 -7.15
N GLU A 2 -24.51 -8.88 -6.02
CA GLU A 2 -24.74 -8.24 -4.72
C GLU A 2 -23.73 -7.11 -4.54
N GLU A 3 -24.20 -5.95 -4.08
CA GLU A 3 -23.31 -4.86 -3.71
C GLU A 3 -22.44 -5.35 -2.54
N ALA A 4 -21.13 -5.20 -2.67
CA ALA A 4 -20.21 -5.60 -1.61
C ALA A 4 -20.54 -4.81 -0.33
N GLU A 5 -20.58 -5.49 0.80
CA GLU A 5 -20.80 -4.84 2.11
C GLU A 5 -19.71 -3.79 2.34
N VAL A 6 -20.10 -2.60 2.78
CA VAL A 6 -19.17 -1.50 3.09
C VAL A 6 -18.91 -1.50 4.60
N LEU A 7 -17.63 -1.56 4.96
CA LEU A 7 -17.17 -1.48 6.34
C LEU A 7 -16.62 -0.09 6.64
N GLU A 8 -17.25 0.62 7.56
CA GLU A 8 -16.68 1.80 8.20
C GLU A 8 -15.77 1.36 9.34
N LEU A 9 -14.52 1.85 9.33
CA LEU A 9 -13.54 1.48 10.33
C LEU A 9 -13.78 2.22 11.66
N TYR A 10 -13.37 1.60 12.77
CA TYR A 10 -13.25 2.31 14.03
C TYR A 10 -12.26 3.47 13.87
N GLU A 11 -12.73 4.71 14.07
CA GLU A 11 -11.96 5.92 13.85
C GLU A 11 -11.50 6.55 15.15
N ILE A 12 -10.21 6.88 15.24
CA ILE A 12 -9.57 7.51 16.41
C ILE A 12 -9.11 8.91 16.01
N GLN A 13 -9.31 9.90 16.89
CA GLN A 13 -8.71 11.21 16.73
C GLN A 13 -7.22 11.17 17.09
N TYR A 14 -6.39 11.83 16.31
CA TYR A 14 -4.95 11.91 16.56
C TYR A 14 -4.61 12.46 17.94
N SER A 15 -5.38 13.45 18.45
CA SER A 15 -5.24 13.98 19.80
C SER A 15 -5.41 12.90 20.87
N ASP A 16 -6.37 11.99 20.70
CA ASP A 16 -6.62 10.89 21.63
C ASP A 16 -5.49 9.85 21.57
N LEU A 17 -4.99 9.57 20.37
CA LEU A 17 -3.84 8.71 20.16
C LEU A 17 -2.61 9.27 20.89
N MET A 18 -2.36 10.56 20.81
CA MET A 18 -1.27 11.25 21.51
C MET A 18 -1.40 11.11 23.02
N LEU A 19 -2.58 11.35 23.58
CA LEU A 19 -2.84 11.20 25.02
C LEU A 19 -2.66 9.75 25.47
N LEU A 20 -3.19 8.79 24.73
CA LEU A 20 -3.06 7.37 25.04
C LEU A 20 -1.62 6.87 24.99
N SER A 21 -0.81 7.35 24.05
CA SER A 21 0.59 6.91 23.91
C SER A 21 1.53 7.59 24.90
N SER A 22 1.19 8.77 25.42
CA SER A 22 2.01 9.45 26.41
C SER A 22 1.94 8.75 27.77
N THR A 23 3.11 8.58 28.41
CA THR A 23 3.26 7.94 29.74
C THR A 23 2.95 8.86 30.91
N ILE A 24 2.33 10.02 30.69
CA ILE A 24 2.13 11.02 31.73
C ILE A 24 0.99 10.56 32.66
N SER A 25 1.38 9.98 33.79
CA SER A 25 0.54 9.83 34.98
C SER A 25 0.32 11.20 35.61
N SER A 26 -0.63 11.98 35.10
CA SER A 26 -1.01 13.24 35.72
C SER A 26 -1.96 13.01 36.88
N SER A 27 -1.47 13.34 38.06
CA SER A 27 -2.21 13.33 39.31
C SER A 27 -3.02 14.62 39.44
N SER A 28 -4.24 14.68 38.92
CA SER A 28 -5.21 15.72 39.29
C SER A 28 -6.65 15.29 39.06
N SER A 29 -7.54 15.73 39.90
CA SER A 29 -8.91 15.23 40.10
C SER A 29 -9.95 15.62 39.04
N SER A 30 -9.60 16.36 38.00
CA SER A 30 -10.48 16.65 36.85
C SER A 30 -10.43 15.56 35.75
N LEU A 31 -9.76 14.46 36.04
CA LEU A 31 -9.28 13.43 35.10
C LEU A 31 -10.14 12.16 35.06
N PHE A 32 -11.21 12.04 35.86
CA PHE A 32 -11.96 10.78 35.90
C PHE A 32 -12.70 10.52 34.57
N GLU A 33 -13.39 11.51 34.03
CA GLU A 33 -14.11 11.36 32.77
C GLU A 33 -13.17 11.18 31.59
N GLU A 34 -12.03 11.89 31.55
CA GLU A 34 -11.02 11.75 30.53
C GLU A 34 -10.35 10.36 30.57
N THR A 35 -10.06 9.87 31.78
CA THR A 35 -9.47 8.55 31.98
C THR A 35 -10.42 7.43 31.50
N ASP A 36 -11.72 7.53 31.80
CA ASP A 36 -12.70 6.54 31.37
C ASP A 36 -12.94 6.60 29.86
N ARG A 37 -12.93 7.80 29.25
CA ARG A 37 -12.97 7.96 27.81
C ARG A 37 -11.76 7.31 27.13
N LEU A 38 -10.55 7.53 27.62
CA LEU A 38 -9.33 6.93 27.08
C LEU A 38 -9.31 5.40 27.25
N LYS A 39 -9.85 4.86 28.34
CA LYS A 39 -10.04 3.40 28.50
C LYS A 39 -11.00 2.82 27.45
N LEU A 40 -12.10 3.53 27.15
CA LEU A 40 -13.04 3.12 26.11
C LEU A 40 -12.38 3.12 24.72
N ILE A 41 -11.58 4.14 24.40
CA ILE A 41 -10.84 4.21 23.14
C ILE A 41 -9.82 3.07 23.04
N SER A 42 -9.04 2.81 24.11
CA SER A 42 -8.10 1.70 24.15
C SER A 42 -8.80 0.34 23.94
N ARG A 43 -9.98 0.14 24.54
CA ARG A 43 -10.80 -1.05 24.30
C ARG A 43 -11.24 -1.13 22.82
N GLY A 44 -11.74 -0.04 22.24
CA GLY A 44 -12.14 0.01 20.84
C GLY A 44 -10.99 -0.30 19.88
N ILE A 45 -9.76 0.14 20.21
CA ILE A 45 -8.54 -0.22 19.45
C ILE A 45 -8.35 -1.75 19.47
N MET A 46 -8.41 -2.36 20.66
CA MET A 46 -8.21 -3.80 20.80
C MET A 46 -9.35 -4.63 20.20
N GLU A 47 -10.57 -4.13 20.21
CA GLU A 47 -11.70 -4.75 19.53
C GLU A 47 -11.54 -4.70 18.01
N ALA A 48 -11.05 -3.58 17.46
CA ALA A 48 -10.83 -3.41 16.03
C ALA A 48 -9.64 -4.22 15.50
N LEU A 49 -8.53 -4.27 16.25
CA LEU A 49 -7.28 -4.93 15.84
C LEU A 49 -7.17 -6.39 16.33
N GLY A 50 -8.01 -6.79 17.29
CA GLY A 50 -8.00 -8.12 17.92
C GLY A 50 -8.69 -9.21 17.08
N PRO A 51 -8.75 -10.44 17.63
CA PRO A 51 -9.24 -11.62 16.91
C PRO A 51 -10.68 -11.52 16.42
N ALA A 52 -11.51 -10.72 17.10
CA ALA A 52 -12.91 -10.51 16.74
C ALA A 52 -13.10 -9.35 15.73
N GLY A 53 -12.09 -8.51 15.58
CA GLY A 53 -12.16 -7.33 14.72
C GLY A 53 -11.73 -7.60 13.27
N PRO A 54 -11.80 -6.56 12.43
CA PRO A 54 -11.34 -6.63 11.06
C PRO A 54 -9.81 -6.63 10.91
N GLY A 55 -9.05 -6.36 11.98
CA GLY A 55 -7.60 -6.14 11.94
C GLY A 55 -7.20 -4.77 11.40
N LEU A 56 -8.16 -3.83 11.30
CA LEU A 56 -7.96 -2.48 10.81
C LEU A 56 -8.66 -1.45 11.68
N LEU A 57 -8.07 -0.25 11.75
CA LEU A 57 -8.71 0.96 12.28
C LEU A 57 -8.28 2.18 11.48
N SER A 58 -8.91 3.33 11.70
CA SER A 58 -8.53 4.59 11.06
C SER A 58 -8.14 5.66 12.08
N ILE A 59 -7.25 6.57 11.68
CA ILE A 59 -6.78 7.72 12.48
C ILE A 59 -7.02 8.98 11.68
N ARG A 60 -7.67 9.97 12.30
CA ARG A 60 -8.00 11.26 11.69
C ARG A 60 -7.40 12.43 12.47
N GLY A 61 -7.28 13.59 11.82
CA GLY A 61 -6.87 14.83 12.45
C GLY A 61 -5.35 14.96 12.62
N VAL A 62 -4.57 14.24 11.81
CA VAL A 62 -3.11 14.37 11.78
C VAL A 62 -2.73 15.64 11.04
N LEU A 63 -1.96 16.51 11.70
CA LEU A 63 -1.52 17.79 11.13
C LEU A 63 -0.67 17.58 9.87
N ASP A 64 -0.79 18.49 8.91
CA ASP A 64 -0.04 18.53 7.64
C ASP A 64 -0.19 17.31 6.72
N ALA A 65 -0.81 16.24 7.21
CA ALA A 65 -0.91 14.99 6.46
C ALA A 65 -1.70 15.12 5.16
N SER A 66 -2.77 15.90 5.15
CA SER A 66 -3.60 16.12 3.96
C SER A 66 -2.83 16.87 2.87
N THR A 67 -2.02 17.86 3.24
CA THR A 67 -1.16 18.60 2.30
C THR A 67 -0.09 17.71 1.71
N LEU A 68 0.68 17.00 2.55
CA LEU A 68 1.72 16.07 2.11
C LEU A 68 1.15 14.96 1.22
N ARG A 69 -0.05 14.46 1.54
CA ARG A 69 -0.75 13.45 0.72
C ARG A 69 -1.08 14.00 -0.67
N ARG A 70 -1.65 15.21 -0.76
CA ARG A 70 -1.99 15.85 -2.05
C ARG A 70 -0.77 16.16 -2.90
N GLU A 71 0.35 16.49 -2.28
CA GLU A 71 1.63 16.69 -2.98
C GLU A 71 2.23 15.38 -3.49
N LEU A 72 2.20 14.31 -2.67
CA LEU A 72 2.92 13.08 -2.96
C LEU A 72 2.16 12.14 -3.90
N LEU A 73 0.86 11.88 -3.64
CA LEU A 73 0.15 10.80 -4.32
C LEU A 73 0.03 10.99 -5.85
N PRO A 74 -0.20 12.19 -6.40
CA PRO A 74 -0.24 12.39 -7.85
C PRO A 74 1.06 12.00 -8.55
N LEU A 75 2.21 12.18 -7.87
CA LEU A 75 3.53 11.85 -8.42
C LEU A 75 3.69 10.35 -8.70
N ALA A 76 2.89 9.48 -8.05
CA ALA A 76 2.92 8.04 -8.32
C ALA A 76 2.58 7.71 -9.77
N ARG A 77 1.50 8.30 -10.30
CA ARG A 77 1.08 8.10 -11.68
C ARG A 77 2.09 8.70 -12.65
N ARG A 78 2.54 9.93 -12.38
CA ARG A 78 3.51 10.62 -13.23
C ARG A 78 4.81 9.81 -13.35
N LEU A 79 5.38 9.34 -12.23
CA LEU A 79 6.54 8.44 -12.23
C LEU A 79 6.29 7.15 -13.00
N ALA A 80 5.09 6.56 -12.89
CA ALA A 80 4.75 5.31 -13.55
C ALA A 80 4.70 5.44 -15.08
N LEU A 81 4.30 6.60 -15.59
CA LEU A 81 4.13 6.88 -17.01
C LEU A 81 5.38 7.49 -17.66
N LEU A 82 6.34 8.01 -16.89
CA LEU A 82 7.61 8.52 -17.43
C LEU A 82 8.34 7.49 -18.29
N ASN A 83 9.13 7.95 -19.22
CA ASN A 83 10.06 7.09 -19.93
C ASN A 83 11.08 6.43 -18.96
N PRO A 84 11.59 5.23 -19.25
CA PRO A 84 12.43 4.47 -18.31
C PRO A 84 13.70 5.18 -17.88
N ASP A 85 14.34 5.96 -18.77
CA ASP A 85 15.62 6.59 -18.48
C ASP A 85 15.43 7.80 -17.55
N GLU A 86 14.46 8.64 -17.84
CA GLU A 86 14.08 9.77 -17.00
C GLU A 86 13.57 9.31 -15.63
N ARG A 87 12.67 8.33 -15.58
CA ARG A 87 12.23 7.74 -14.31
C ARG A 87 13.40 7.24 -13.49
N LYS A 88 14.37 6.54 -14.11
CA LYS A 88 15.55 6.04 -13.40
C LYS A 88 16.41 7.18 -12.82
N ARG A 89 16.56 8.29 -13.55
CA ARG A 89 17.27 9.50 -13.09
C ARG A 89 16.59 10.08 -11.86
N ILE A 90 15.29 10.37 -11.93
CA ILE A 90 14.51 10.95 -10.85
C ILE A 90 14.50 10.04 -9.60
N LEU A 91 14.27 8.74 -9.78
CA LEU A 91 14.29 7.80 -8.65
C LEU A 91 15.67 7.79 -7.96
N LYS A 92 16.76 7.82 -8.72
CA LYS A 92 18.11 7.86 -8.16
C LYS A 92 18.38 9.17 -7.41
N GLU A 93 17.96 10.30 -7.95
CA GLU A 93 18.13 11.63 -7.33
C GLU A 93 17.45 11.69 -5.95
N HIS A 94 16.30 11.05 -5.80
CA HIS A 94 15.52 11.05 -4.56
C HIS A 94 15.73 9.81 -3.67
N ASN A 95 16.72 8.95 -3.97
CA ASN A 95 16.99 7.70 -3.26
C ASN A 95 15.79 6.72 -3.24
N LEU A 96 15.01 6.71 -4.31
CA LEU A 96 13.92 5.78 -4.53
C LEU A 96 14.34 4.63 -5.44
N GLY A 97 13.76 3.46 -5.22
CA GLY A 97 13.86 2.30 -6.09
C GLY A 97 12.48 1.80 -6.53
N SER A 98 12.45 0.83 -7.43
CA SER A 98 11.23 0.09 -7.75
C SER A 98 11.37 -1.34 -7.26
N ASP A 99 10.39 -1.81 -6.49
CA ASP A 99 10.34 -3.18 -5.97
C ASP A 99 9.35 -4.08 -6.73
N VAL A 100 8.81 -3.57 -7.85
CA VAL A 100 8.00 -4.34 -8.80
C VAL A 100 8.60 -4.23 -10.20
N PRO A 101 8.44 -5.28 -11.06
CA PRO A 101 8.91 -5.22 -12.44
C PRO A 101 8.17 -4.13 -13.24
N LEU A 102 8.90 -3.13 -13.75
CA LEU A 102 8.33 -2.03 -14.55
C LEU A 102 8.40 -2.27 -16.06
N LYS A 103 8.91 -3.42 -16.51
CA LYS A 103 9.11 -3.72 -17.93
C LYS A 103 7.82 -4.12 -18.67
N ASN A 104 6.88 -4.74 -17.96
CA ASN A 104 5.60 -5.10 -18.54
C ASN A 104 4.71 -3.86 -18.69
N PRO A 105 4.25 -3.50 -19.90
CA PRO A 105 3.33 -2.38 -20.10
C PRO A 105 1.91 -2.68 -19.58
N ASP A 106 1.52 -3.96 -19.52
CA ASP A 106 0.20 -4.40 -19.04
C ASP A 106 0.17 -4.66 -17.53
N ARG A 107 1.18 -4.16 -16.79
CA ARG A 107 1.22 -4.27 -15.35
C ARG A 107 0.05 -3.54 -14.69
N SER A 108 -0.53 -4.17 -13.68
CA SER A 108 -1.61 -3.57 -12.88
C SER A 108 -1.11 -2.55 -11.85
N VAL A 109 0.18 -2.63 -11.46
CA VAL A 109 0.76 -1.83 -10.37
C VAL A 109 2.15 -1.34 -10.74
N SER A 110 2.46 -0.10 -10.36
CA SER A 110 3.82 0.44 -10.23
C SER A 110 4.06 0.84 -8.78
N SER A 111 5.23 0.53 -8.23
CA SER A 111 5.56 0.84 -6.84
C SER A 111 6.98 1.40 -6.75
N PHE A 112 7.10 2.52 -6.04
CA PHE A 112 8.37 3.23 -5.81
C PHE A 112 8.65 3.22 -4.33
N ALA A 113 9.79 2.66 -3.93
CA ALA A 113 10.08 2.35 -2.55
C ALA A 113 11.31 3.09 -2.03
N MET A 114 11.27 3.45 -0.75
CA MET A 114 12.38 3.99 0.03
C MET A 114 12.41 3.33 1.40
N GLN A 115 13.61 3.06 1.91
CA GLN A 115 13.81 2.69 3.30
C GLN A 115 13.82 3.95 4.16
N LEU A 116 12.96 3.99 5.16
CA LEU A 116 12.86 5.05 6.17
C LEU A 116 13.56 4.59 7.44
N ARG A 117 14.30 5.48 8.13
CA ARG A 117 15.05 5.16 9.35
C ARG A 117 14.63 6.07 10.50
N TYR A 118 14.43 5.53 11.69
CA TYR A 118 14.09 6.32 12.88
C TYR A 118 15.13 7.38 13.22
N ALA A 119 16.44 7.11 12.99
CA ALA A 119 17.49 8.12 13.18
C ALA A 119 17.27 9.37 12.32
N GLN A 120 16.89 9.19 11.05
CA GLN A 120 16.58 10.31 10.14
C GLN A 120 15.34 11.09 10.58
N TRP A 121 14.36 10.42 11.18
CA TRP A 121 13.19 11.06 11.75
C TRP A 121 13.56 11.94 12.94
N LEU A 122 14.37 11.45 13.88
CA LEU A 122 14.86 12.22 15.03
C LEU A 122 15.66 13.44 14.58
N GLU A 123 16.54 13.30 13.57
CA GLU A 123 17.30 14.41 12.99
C GLU A 123 16.37 15.47 12.36
N SER A 124 15.32 15.03 11.65
CA SER A 124 14.35 15.95 11.03
C SER A 124 13.57 16.73 12.09
N VAL A 125 13.11 16.09 13.15
CA VAL A 125 12.39 16.76 14.27
C VAL A 125 13.30 17.76 14.98
N GLN A 126 14.56 17.43 15.22
CA GLN A 126 15.53 18.34 15.83
C GLN A 126 15.81 19.55 14.94
N SER A 127 15.95 19.34 13.63
CA SER A 127 16.14 20.42 12.66
C SER A 127 14.93 21.35 12.60
N GLU A 128 13.71 20.81 12.56
CA GLU A 128 12.49 21.62 12.55
C GLU A 128 12.32 22.45 13.84
N LEU A 129 12.68 21.87 15.00
CA LEU A 129 12.70 22.60 16.28
C LEU A 129 13.73 23.73 16.27
N SER A 130 14.94 23.49 15.76
CA SER A 130 15.98 24.51 15.63
C SER A 130 15.55 25.64 14.71
N HIS A 131 15.00 25.33 13.54
CA HIS A 131 14.48 26.34 12.61
C HIS A 131 13.33 27.16 13.19
N ARG A 132 12.43 26.56 13.96
CA ARG A 132 11.37 27.30 14.67
C ARG A 132 11.92 28.27 15.72
N VAL A 133 12.97 27.85 16.43
CA VAL A 133 13.65 28.73 17.41
C VAL A 133 14.36 29.88 16.70
N ASP A 134 15.09 29.61 15.61
CA ASP A 134 15.81 30.61 14.83
C ASP A 134 14.87 31.57 14.11
N SER A 135 13.71 31.14 13.62
CA SER A 135 12.68 31.98 13.00
C SER A 135 12.00 32.90 14.01
N LEU A 136 11.96 32.54 15.30
CA LEU A 136 11.48 33.42 16.38
C LEU A 136 12.52 34.50 16.75
N VAL A 137 13.79 34.26 16.42
CA VAL A 137 14.90 35.17 16.78
C VAL A 137 15.27 36.10 15.61
N ASN A 138 15.08 35.69 14.34
CA ASN A 138 15.42 36.50 13.14
C ASN A 138 14.36 36.35 12.04
N PRO A 139 13.42 37.33 11.90
CA PRO A 139 12.37 37.24 10.88
C PRO A 139 12.78 37.70 9.46
N GLU A 140 14.04 38.05 9.22
CA GLU A 140 14.51 38.52 7.91
C GLU A 140 15.73 37.70 7.46
N GLN A 141 15.51 36.70 6.63
CA GLN A 141 16.39 36.25 5.52
C GLN A 141 15.97 34.87 5.00
N ASP A 142 15.13 34.88 3.97
CA ASP A 142 15.04 33.68 3.09
C ASP A 142 14.76 34.16 1.66
N HIS A 143 15.81 34.67 1.00
CA HIS A 143 15.84 34.77 -0.46
C HIS A 143 16.73 33.64 -0.99
N LEU A 144 16.15 32.47 -1.19
CA LEU A 144 16.79 31.41 -1.97
C LEU A 144 16.72 31.80 -3.45
N GLU A 145 17.89 32.11 -4.03
CA GLU A 145 18.07 32.22 -5.47
C GLU A 145 17.71 30.88 -6.13
N VAL A 146 16.58 30.86 -6.84
CA VAL A 146 16.15 29.72 -7.65
C VAL A 146 16.97 29.72 -8.93
N ASP A 147 17.78 28.70 -9.14
CA ASP A 147 18.51 28.45 -10.37
C ASP A 147 17.52 28.21 -11.53
N ILE A 148 17.40 29.21 -12.42
CA ILE A 148 16.34 29.31 -13.48
C ILE A 148 16.60 28.35 -14.65
N THR A 149 17.60 27.48 -14.60
CA THR A 149 18.03 26.63 -15.71
C THR A 149 17.51 25.18 -15.69
N ARG A 150 16.64 24.83 -14.74
CA ARG A 150 16.05 23.49 -14.70
C ARG A 150 14.86 23.38 -15.65
N GLU A 151 14.81 22.31 -16.46
CA GLU A 151 13.68 21.98 -17.30
C GLU A 151 12.40 21.88 -16.47
N SER A 152 11.26 22.33 -17.00
CA SER A 152 9.98 22.42 -16.28
C SER A 152 9.53 21.11 -15.61
N GLN A 153 9.96 19.95 -16.12
CA GLN A 153 9.67 18.63 -15.55
C GLN A 153 10.45 18.33 -14.27
N ASP A 154 11.64 18.92 -14.07
CA ASP A 154 12.43 18.72 -12.84
C ASP A 154 11.82 19.45 -11.65
N ILE A 155 11.13 20.56 -11.91
CA ILE A 155 10.45 21.35 -10.87
C ILE A 155 9.34 20.52 -10.19
N GLU A 156 8.62 19.70 -10.95
CA GLU A 156 7.52 18.89 -10.44
C GLU A 156 7.97 17.85 -9.40
N PHE A 157 9.14 17.22 -9.60
CA PHE A 157 9.68 16.20 -8.71
C PHE A 157 10.63 16.76 -7.64
N GLN A 158 10.88 18.07 -7.62
CA GLN A 158 11.88 18.70 -6.76
C GLN A 158 11.74 18.28 -5.28
N ASN A 159 10.53 18.18 -4.78
CA ASN A 159 10.23 17.85 -3.40
C ASN A 159 9.91 16.36 -3.15
N LEU A 160 9.92 15.52 -4.18
CA LEU A 160 9.48 14.13 -4.08
C LEU A 160 10.10 13.38 -2.88
N GLY A 161 11.41 13.38 -2.75
CA GLY A 161 12.11 12.67 -1.68
C GLY A 161 11.83 13.23 -0.28
N ASN A 162 11.67 14.55 -0.17
CA ASN A 162 11.37 15.21 1.10
C ASN A 162 9.92 14.96 1.54
N THR A 163 8.95 15.14 0.65
CA THR A 163 7.53 14.88 0.94
C THR A 163 7.31 13.40 1.27
N PHE A 164 8.00 12.51 0.54
CA PHE A 164 7.97 11.07 0.82
C PHE A 164 8.45 10.75 2.25
N ARG A 165 9.60 11.32 2.67
CA ARG A 165 10.14 11.12 4.02
C ARG A 165 9.25 11.73 5.08
N LYS A 166 8.81 12.98 4.93
CA LYS A 166 7.96 13.67 5.92
C LYS A 166 6.68 12.88 6.19
N LEU A 167 5.95 12.52 5.13
CA LEU A 167 4.73 11.73 5.28
C LEU A 167 5.03 10.33 5.85
N GLY A 168 6.12 9.70 5.41
CA GLY A 168 6.57 8.41 5.90
C GLY A 168 6.89 8.42 7.40
N PHE A 169 7.54 9.46 7.91
CA PHE A 169 7.87 9.60 9.33
C PHE A 169 6.62 9.82 10.19
N ILE A 170 5.65 10.61 9.72
CA ILE A 170 4.35 10.72 10.38
C ILE A 170 3.71 9.33 10.52
N MET A 171 3.70 8.55 9.44
CA MET A 171 3.10 7.21 9.45
C MET A 171 3.87 6.22 10.33
N MET A 172 5.20 6.36 10.45
CA MET A 172 6.00 5.58 11.40
C MET A 172 5.63 5.91 12.85
N ASP A 173 5.46 7.19 13.18
CA ASP A 173 5.04 7.61 14.52
C ASP A 173 3.65 7.07 14.88
N LEU A 174 2.68 7.14 13.95
CA LEU A 174 1.35 6.56 14.17
C LEU A 174 1.41 5.08 14.51
N GLY A 175 2.17 4.30 13.75
CA GLY A 175 2.30 2.86 13.98
C GLY A 175 3.03 2.53 15.28
N LEU A 176 4.05 3.30 15.66
CA LEU A 176 4.76 3.13 16.94
C LEU A 176 3.83 3.41 18.13
N ARG A 177 3.01 4.45 18.06
CA ARG A 177 2.01 4.77 19.11
C ARG A 177 0.96 3.69 19.26
N ILE A 178 0.48 3.13 18.15
CA ILE A 178 -0.44 1.99 18.18
C ILE A 178 0.23 0.77 18.84
N ALA A 179 1.50 0.49 18.51
CA ALA A 179 2.25 -0.60 19.19
C ALA A 179 2.29 -0.41 20.70
N GLN A 180 2.62 0.80 21.18
CA GLN A 180 2.65 1.15 22.59
C GLN A 180 1.30 0.94 23.29
N ILE A 181 0.21 1.31 22.64
CA ILE A 181 -1.13 1.15 23.19
C ILE A 181 -1.52 -0.33 23.23
N CYS A 182 -1.25 -1.07 22.16
CA CYS A 182 -1.51 -2.51 22.10
C CYS A 182 -0.70 -3.27 23.14
N ASP A 183 0.59 -3.00 23.26
CA ASP A 183 1.46 -3.64 24.27
C ASP A 183 0.95 -3.41 25.67
N ARG A 184 0.56 -2.20 26.03
CA ARG A 184 -0.03 -1.90 27.35
C ARG A 184 -1.35 -2.64 27.57
N ALA A 185 -2.20 -2.71 26.56
CA ALA A 185 -3.49 -3.43 26.66
C ALA A 185 -3.30 -4.94 26.78
N ILE A 186 -2.26 -5.48 26.14
CA ILE A 186 -1.91 -6.91 26.17
C ILE A 186 -1.15 -7.27 27.46
N GLY A 187 -0.45 -6.30 28.08
CA GLY A 187 0.43 -6.50 29.23
C GLY A 187 1.83 -6.97 28.82
N GLU A 188 2.28 -6.64 27.61
CA GLU A 188 3.59 -6.99 27.05
C GLU A 188 4.29 -5.71 26.54
N GLN A 189 5.50 -5.83 25.97
CA GLN A 189 6.27 -4.71 25.38
C GLN A 189 6.95 -5.12 24.07
N GLU A 190 6.55 -6.22 23.50
CA GLU A 190 7.25 -6.85 22.37
C GLU A 190 7.01 -6.17 21.04
N LEU A 191 5.86 -5.56 20.81
CA LEU A 191 5.53 -4.88 19.55
C LEU A 191 6.35 -3.61 19.39
N GLU A 192 6.32 -2.73 20.42
CA GLU A 192 7.10 -1.50 20.46
C GLU A 192 8.60 -1.81 20.36
N GLN A 193 9.09 -2.73 21.19
CA GLN A 193 10.52 -3.09 21.22
C GLN A 193 10.97 -3.65 19.87
N SER A 194 10.15 -4.48 19.22
CA SER A 194 10.48 -5.01 17.88
C SER A 194 10.57 -3.95 16.81
N LEU A 195 9.79 -2.87 16.91
CA LEU A 195 9.89 -1.72 16.00
C LEU A 195 11.15 -0.89 16.27
N LEU A 196 11.47 -0.66 17.54
CA LEU A 196 12.66 0.09 17.95
C LEU A 196 13.94 -0.66 17.59
N ASP A 197 13.97 -1.98 17.78
CA ASP A 197 15.12 -2.83 17.39
C ASP A 197 15.32 -2.88 15.89
N SER A 198 14.23 -2.80 15.11
CA SER A 198 14.30 -2.74 13.65
C SER A 198 14.96 -1.47 13.15
N CYS A 199 14.69 -0.33 13.79
CA CYS A 199 15.15 1.01 13.40
C CYS A 199 14.77 1.44 11.97
N VAL A 200 13.97 0.66 11.23
CA VAL A 200 13.65 0.92 9.83
C VAL A 200 12.19 0.57 9.50
N ALA A 201 11.66 1.30 8.52
CA ALA A 201 10.41 0.98 7.87
C ALA A 201 10.57 1.06 6.35
N LYS A 202 9.67 0.44 5.60
CA LYS A 202 9.66 0.50 4.14
C LYS A 202 8.47 1.32 3.65
N GLY A 203 8.74 2.51 3.09
CA GLY A 203 7.72 3.30 2.40
C GLY A 203 7.55 2.84 0.96
N ARG A 204 6.31 2.83 0.47
CA ARG A 204 5.94 2.56 -0.93
C ARG A 204 4.95 3.58 -1.42
N LEU A 205 5.30 4.29 -2.49
CA LEU A 205 4.39 5.12 -3.26
C LEU A 205 3.87 4.27 -4.43
N ILE A 206 2.57 3.97 -4.42
CA ILE A 206 1.95 2.96 -5.29
C ILE A 206 0.98 3.62 -6.26
N HIS A 207 1.08 3.23 -7.53
CA HIS A 207 0.13 3.56 -8.58
C HIS A 207 -0.52 2.28 -9.11
N TYR A 208 -1.83 2.19 -8.97
CA TYR A 208 -2.67 1.16 -9.56
C TYR A 208 -3.20 1.67 -10.90
N HIS A 209 -2.81 0.98 -11.98
CA HIS A 209 -3.02 1.44 -13.35
C HIS A 209 -4.49 1.37 -13.78
N SER A 210 -4.95 2.43 -14.45
CA SER A 210 -6.17 2.39 -15.25
C SER A 210 -5.94 1.62 -16.57
N ALA A 211 -7.00 1.28 -17.29
CA ALA A 211 -6.87 0.73 -18.64
C ALA A 211 -6.19 1.73 -19.59
N LEU A 212 -6.50 3.02 -19.44
CA LEU A 212 -5.88 4.10 -20.20
C LEU A 212 -4.36 4.19 -19.97
N ASP A 213 -3.89 4.04 -18.74
CA ASP A 213 -2.44 4.04 -18.44
C ASP A 213 -1.72 2.92 -19.19
N ASN A 214 -2.33 1.74 -19.28
CA ASN A 214 -1.75 0.61 -20.00
C ASN A 214 -1.70 0.88 -21.53
N ILE A 215 -2.71 1.53 -22.09
CA ILE A 215 -2.70 1.96 -23.49
C ILE A 215 -1.53 2.93 -23.75
N ILE A 216 -1.35 3.95 -22.91
CA ILE A 216 -0.26 4.93 -23.01
C ILE A 216 1.11 4.22 -22.98
N LEU A 217 1.30 3.27 -22.05
CA LEU A 217 2.55 2.54 -21.93
C LEU A 217 2.84 1.64 -23.14
N ASN A 218 1.83 0.99 -23.70
CA ASN A 218 1.94 0.15 -24.90
C ASN A 218 2.29 0.97 -26.11
N GLU A 219 1.66 2.12 -26.31
CA GLU A 219 1.98 3.04 -27.42
C GLU A 219 3.41 3.58 -27.33
N ALA A 220 3.86 3.99 -26.14
CA ALA A 220 5.24 4.45 -25.92
C ALA A 220 6.27 3.37 -26.26
N ARG A 221 5.96 2.11 -25.98
CA ARG A 221 6.80 0.95 -26.33
C ARG A 221 6.87 0.74 -27.83
N ASN A 222 5.71 0.77 -28.52
CA ASN A 222 5.62 0.55 -29.96
C ASN A 222 6.38 1.62 -30.74
N LYS A 223 6.29 2.90 -30.34
CA LYS A 223 7.06 4.01 -30.94
C LYS A 223 8.57 3.81 -30.80
N LYS A 224 9.07 3.33 -29.64
CA LYS A 224 10.51 3.01 -29.45
C LYS A 224 10.98 1.86 -30.35
N THR A 225 10.15 0.83 -30.51
CA THR A 225 10.45 -0.30 -31.38
C THR A 225 10.50 0.12 -32.85
N ALA A 226 9.54 0.94 -33.30
CA ALA A 226 9.53 1.48 -34.65
C ALA A 226 10.74 2.38 -34.93
N LYS A 227 11.16 3.26 -34.00
CA LYS A 227 12.37 4.08 -34.13
C LYS A 227 13.65 3.23 -34.18
N ARG A 228 13.75 2.15 -33.40
CA ARG A 228 14.90 1.23 -33.47
C ARG A 228 14.98 0.49 -34.80
N LEU A 229 13.84 0.05 -35.33
CA LEU A 229 13.76 -0.58 -36.66
C LEU A 229 14.11 0.41 -37.78
N ALA A 230 13.70 1.66 -37.67
CA ALA A 230 14.02 2.71 -38.64
C ALA A 230 15.51 3.08 -38.63
N ASN A 231 16.14 3.12 -37.46
CA ASN A 231 17.57 3.43 -37.32
C ASN A 231 18.49 2.21 -37.55
N GLY A 232 17.97 0.98 -37.52
CA GLY A 232 18.71 -0.28 -37.72
C GLY A 232 18.73 -0.81 -39.14
N ARG A 233 18.22 -0.07 -40.14
CA ARG A 233 18.27 -0.48 -41.56
C ARG A 233 19.67 -0.31 -42.16
N ARG A 234 20.54 -1.29 -41.85
CA ARG A 234 21.58 -1.83 -42.70
C ARG A 234 21.70 -3.32 -42.38
N ASP A 235 20.74 -4.11 -42.85
CA ASP A 235 20.89 -5.50 -43.26
C ASP A 235 19.54 -5.96 -43.82
N GLU A 236 19.47 -5.99 -45.12
CA GLU A 236 18.38 -6.59 -45.91
C GLU A 236 18.46 -8.09 -45.72
N LYS A 237 17.43 -8.69 -45.19
CA LYS A 237 16.78 -9.95 -45.56
C LYS A 237 15.99 -10.49 -44.37
N ASN A 238 14.75 -10.12 -44.28
CA ASN A 238 13.60 -10.88 -43.75
C ASN A 238 12.44 -9.91 -43.40
N CYS A 239 11.89 -9.29 -44.40
CA CYS A 239 10.69 -8.47 -44.24
C CYS A 239 9.58 -9.02 -45.14
N VAL A 240 9.00 -10.17 -44.79
CA VAL A 240 7.68 -10.57 -45.28
C VAL A 240 6.97 -11.31 -44.14
N ARG A 241 5.95 -10.71 -43.64
CA ARG A 241 4.82 -11.18 -42.81
C ARG A 241 4.63 -10.30 -41.59
N TYR A 242 3.78 -9.33 -41.73
CA TYR A 242 2.80 -8.86 -40.72
C TYR A 242 2.03 -7.67 -41.34
N ARG A 243 1.16 -8.01 -42.31
CA ARG A 243 -0.02 -7.22 -42.64
C ARG A 243 -1.18 -8.20 -42.74
N HIS A 244 -2.18 -7.94 -41.93
CA HIS A 244 -3.43 -8.67 -41.67
C HIS A 244 -3.36 -9.59 -40.45
N GLY A 245 -3.74 -9.06 -39.32
CA GLY A 245 -4.25 -9.75 -38.16
C GLY A 245 -5.44 -8.94 -37.67
N LEU A 246 -6.62 -9.44 -38.00
CA LEU A 246 -7.90 -9.08 -37.48
C LEU A 246 -7.86 -9.12 -35.94
N LEU A 247 -8.68 -8.29 -35.31
CA LEU A 247 -9.08 -8.35 -33.92
C LEU A 247 -9.38 -9.79 -33.51
N GLU A 248 -8.42 -10.46 -32.92
CA GLU A 248 -8.66 -11.72 -32.23
C GLU A 248 -9.20 -11.40 -30.84
N ASP A 249 -10.34 -11.99 -30.53
CA ASP A 249 -10.98 -11.91 -29.22
C ASP A 249 -9.99 -12.48 -28.17
N PRO A 250 -9.60 -11.73 -27.11
CA PRO A 250 -8.61 -12.17 -26.14
C PRO A 250 -9.08 -13.32 -25.25
N ASN A 251 -10.31 -13.83 -25.43
CA ASN A 251 -10.92 -14.90 -24.64
C ASN A 251 -10.89 -16.28 -25.28
N LEU A 252 -10.27 -16.46 -26.45
CA LEU A 252 -10.20 -17.75 -27.12
C LEU A 252 -8.77 -18.29 -27.18
N ASP A 253 -8.59 -19.57 -26.86
CA ASP A 253 -7.33 -20.27 -27.07
C ASP A 253 -7.08 -20.52 -28.57
N LYS A 254 -5.87 -21.00 -28.93
CA LYS A 254 -5.51 -21.29 -30.33
C LYS A 254 -6.36 -22.39 -30.99
N ASN A 255 -7.24 -23.04 -30.23
CA ASN A 255 -8.14 -24.09 -30.67
C ASN A 255 -9.62 -23.67 -30.67
N GLY A 256 -9.91 -22.39 -30.38
CA GLY A 256 -11.27 -21.86 -30.40
C GLY A 256 -12.13 -22.25 -29.18
N ASN A 257 -11.52 -22.73 -28.10
CA ASN A 257 -12.22 -23.01 -26.84
C ASN A 257 -12.18 -21.74 -25.96
N GLU A 258 -13.32 -21.39 -25.36
CA GLU A 258 -13.36 -20.37 -24.34
C GLU A 258 -12.38 -20.74 -23.20
N ILE A 259 -11.42 -19.86 -22.94
CA ILE A 259 -10.57 -19.98 -21.77
C ILE A 259 -11.47 -19.73 -20.57
N ASP A 260 -11.81 -20.79 -19.86
CA ASP A 260 -12.49 -20.72 -18.57
C ASP A 260 -11.55 -20.07 -17.55
N SER A 261 -11.41 -18.77 -17.69
CA SER A 261 -10.81 -17.92 -16.67
C SER A 261 -11.88 -17.69 -15.63
N SER A 262 -11.86 -18.49 -14.56
CA SER A 262 -12.63 -18.25 -13.34
C SER A 262 -12.64 -16.75 -13.04
N GLY A 263 -13.81 -16.12 -13.20
CA GLY A 263 -13.98 -14.66 -13.32
C GLY A 263 -13.65 -13.83 -12.08
N ILE A 264 -12.96 -14.38 -11.09
CA ILE A 264 -12.55 -13.70 -9.84
C ILE A 264 -11.17 -13.06 -9.99
N HIS A 265 -10.30 -13.54 -10.86
CA HIS A 265 -8.92 -13.05 -10.99
C HIS A 265 -8.76 -11.79 -11.87
N SER A 266 -9.70 -11.49 -12.76
CA SER A 266 -9.58 -10.36 -13.70
C SER A 266 -9.88 -8.98 -13.09
N ASN A 267 -10.52 -8.90 -11.93
CA ASN A 267 -11.03 -7.66 -11.34
C ASN A 267 -10.20 -7.13 -10.15
N LEU A 268 -8.98 -7.60 -9.94
CA LEU A 268 -8.12 -7.15 -8.86
C LEU A 268 -6.91 -6.38 -9.39
N TRP A 269 -6.59 -5.24 -8.77
CA TRP A 269 -5.30 -4.60 -8.91
C TRP A 269 -4.23 -5.34 -8.10
N GLN A 270 -4.60 -5.84 -6.91
CA GLN A 270 -3.73 -6.61 -6.04
C GLN A 270 -4.50 -7.79 -5.44
N GLN A 271 -3.90 -8.98 -5.56
CA GLN A 271 -4.48 -10.24 -5.11
C GLN A 271 -4.54 -10.33 -3.58
N TRP A 272 -5.37 -11.22 -3.06
CA TRP A 272 -5.49 -11.52 -1.64
C TRP A 272 -4.16 -11.89 -1.02
N HIS A 273 -3.80 -11.23 0.09
CA HIS A 273 -2.56 -11.46 0.82
C HIS A 273 -2.65 -10.95 2.25
N TYR A 274 -1.69 -11.37 3.06
CA TYR A 274 -1.34 -10.75 4.33
C TYR A 274 -0.06 -9.96 4.18
N ASP A 275 0.04 -8.83 4.86
CA ASP A 275 1.32 -8.18 5.06
C ASP A 275 2.10 -8.91 6.16
N TYR A 276 3.39 -9.13 5.95
CA TYR A 276 4.25 -9.77 6.96
C TYR A 276 4.86 -8.77 7.96
N SER A 277 4.51 -7.48 7.89
CA SER A 277 4.90 -6.42 8.84
C SER A 277 4.30 -6.63 10.23
N ILE A 278 4.72 -5.80 11.21
CA ILE A 278 4.00 -5.62 12.47
C ILE A 278 2.73 -4.82 12.19
N PHE A 279 2.88 -3.61 11.70
CA PHE A 279 1.77 -2.82 11.19
C PHE A 279 2.07 -2.32 9.80
N THR A 280 1.01 -2.16 9.01
CA THR A 280 1.03 -1.41 7.76
C THR A 280 0.19 -0.16 7.96
N VAL A 281 0.78 1.00 7.70
CA VAL A 281 0.08 2.29 7.75
C VAL A 281 -0.15 2.75 6.33
N LEU A 282 -1.40 3.06 5.97
CA LEU A 282 -1.80 3.46 4.64
C LEU A 282 -2.45 4.84 4.67
N THR A 283 -2.20 5.66 3.66
CA THR A 283 -3.04 6.84 3.40
C THR A 283 -4.39 6.38 2.84
N ALA A 284 -5.44 7.15 3.08
CA ALA A 284 -6.61 7.07 2.21
C ALA A 284 -6.18 7.25 0.75
N PRO A 285 -6.68 6.43 -0.20
CA PRO A 285 -6.26 6.51 -1.60
C PRO A 285 -6.69 7.83 -2.23
N LEU A 286 -5.95 8.22 -3.27
CA LEU A 286 -6.31 9.28 -4.19
C LEU A 286 -6.72 8.64 -5.51
N PHE A 287 -7.80 9.12 -6.11
CA PHE A 287 -8.25 8.65 -7.42
C PHE A 287 -8.01 9.73 -8.44
N ILE A 288 -7.51 9.33 -9.62
CA ILE A 288 -7.32 10.21 -10.75
C ILE A 288 -8.12 9.66 -11.91
N SER A 289 -9.01 10.47 -12.45
CA SER A 289 -9.67 10.23 -13.72
C SER A 289 -8.91 10.97 -14.80
N SER A 290 -8.54 10.26 -15.87
CA SER A 290 -7.80 10.82 -16.99
C SER A 290 -8.64 10.75 -18.25
N SER A 291 -8.69 11.84 -19.02
CA SER A 291 -9.33 11.86 -20.31
C SER A 291 -8.29 11.84 -21.43
N PHE A 292 -8.62 11.19 -22.56
CA PHE A 292 -7.81 11.36 -23.76
C PHE A 292 -7.82 12.83 -24.16
N PRO A 293 -6.67 13.46 -24.47
CA PRO A 293 -6.67 14.77 -25.07
C PRO A 293 -7.47 14.69 -26.37
N GLN A 294 -8.46 15.56 -26.53
CA GLN A 294 -9.11 15.73 -27.83
C GLN A 294 -8.00 16.16 -28.79
N ALA A 295 -7.74 15.33 -29.81
CA ALA A 295 -6.67 15.54 -30.78
C ALA A 295 -6.89 16.85 -31.51
N THR A 296 -6.19 17.90 -31.11
CA THR A 296 -6.11 19.16 -31.84
C THR A 296 -4.90 19.22 -32.78
N GLU A 297 -3.87 18.39 -32.60
CA GLU A 297 -2.71 18.26 -33.46
C GLU A 297 -2.12 16.83 -33.43
N PRO A 298 -1.70 16.24 -34.58
CA PRO A 298 -1.26 14.84 -34.65
C PRO A 298 0.11 14.55 -34.04
N ASN A 299 0.83 15.52 -33.51
CA ASN A 299 2.19 15.34 -32.99
C ASN A 299 2.35 15.48 -31.47
N ASP A 300 1.33 15.91 -30.74
CA ASP A 300 1.40 16.12 -29.29
C ASP A 300 0.66 15.05 -28.49
N LEU A 301 1.10 13.79 -28.59
CA LEU A 301 0.57 12.68 -27.77
C LEU A 301 0.99 12.75 -26.29
N PHE A 302 1.86 13.67 -25.91
CA PHE A 302 2.24 13.98 -24.54
C PHE A 302 1.64 15.29 -24.02
N SER A 303 0.79 15.95 -24.81
CA SER A 303 0.02 17.09 -24.35
C SER A 303 -0.94 16.63 -23.27
N VAL A 304 -0.48 16.82 -22.03
CA VAL A 304 -1.23 16.94 -20.76
C VAL A 304 -2.60 16.25 -20.81
N CYS A 305 -2.63 14.94 -20.50
CA CYS A 305 -3.84 14.36 -19.96
C CYS A 305 -4.26 15.27 -18.80
N CYS A 306 -5.45 15.83 -18.86
CA CYS A 306 -6.01 16.54 -17.72
C CYS A 306 -6.28 15.51 -16.64
N ASP A 307 -5.29 15.34 -15.76
CA ASP A 307 -5.37 14.48 -14.59
C ASP A 307 -6.19 15.25 -13.55
N GLU A 308 -7.39 14.78 -13.30
CA GLU A 308 -8.29 15.38 -12.34
C GLU A 308 -8.44 14.46 -11.13
N GLU A 309 -8.14 14.98 -9.94
CA GLU A 309 -8.48 14.29 -8.69
C GLU A 309 -10.01 14.19 -8.59
N CYS A 310 -10.50 12.99 -8.40
CA CYS A 310 -11.93 12.74 -8.27
C CYS A 310 -12.23 11.97 -6.97
N PRO A 311 -13.44 12.15 -6.40
CA PRO A 311 -13.88 11.31 -5.31
C PRO A 311 -14.01 9.85 -5.78
N SER A 312 -13.96 8.91 -4.83
CA SER A 312 -14.22 7.51 -5.16
C SER A 312 -15.62 7.35 -5.78
N PRO A 313 -15.72 6.82 -7.00
CA PRO A 313 -17.02 6.70 -7.67
C PRO A 313 -17.99 5.73 -6.98
N SER A 314 -17.47 4.84 -6.14
CA SER A 314 -18.29 3.88 -5.36
C SER A 314 -18.36 4.23 -3.87
N GLY A 315 -17.80 5.38 -3.44
CA GLY A 315 -17.83 5.84 -2.06
C GLY A 315 -16.94 5.05 -1.08
N HIS A 316 -16.12 4.09 -1.56
CA HIS A 316 -15.20 3.29 -0.76
C HIS A 316 -13.78 3.31 -1.35
N THR A 317 -12.81 2.75 -0.64
CA THR A 317 -11.37 2.83 -1.00
C THR A 317 -10.91 1.81 -2.05
N TYR A 318 -11.76 0.89 -2.47
CA TYR A 318 -11.43 -0.32 -3.23
C TYR A 318 -10.43 -1.27 -2.50
N LEU A 319 -10.09 -1.00 -1.26
CA LEU A 319 -9.47 -1.96 -0.37
C LEU A 319 -10.53 -2.93 0.10
N GLN A 320 -10.35 -4.20 -0.16
CA GLN A 320 -11.19 -5.29 0.30
C GLN A 320 -10.53 -5.97 1.48
N ILE A 321 -11.33 -6.34 2.47
CA ILE A 321 -10.90 -7.21 3.55
C ILE A 321 -11.80 -8.43 3.64
N PHE A 322 -11.22 -9.54 4.03
CA PHE A 322 -11.99 -10.69 4.46
C PHE A 322 -12.26 -10.56 5.96
N TYR A 323 -13.54 -10.44 6.34
CA TYR A 323 -13.96 -10.33 7.73
C TYR A 323 -14.43 -11.70 8.24
N PRO A 324 -13.56 -12.46 8.95
CA PRO A 324 -13.84 -13.85 9.25
C PRO A 324 -15.07 -14.06 10.14
N ASN A 325 -15.34 -13.16 11.08
CA ASN A 325 -16.51 -13.29 11.97
C ASN A 325 -17.84 -13.21 11.22
N LYS A 326 -17.85 -12.52 10.08
CA LYS A 326 -19.02 -12.44 9.18
C LYS A 326 -18.91 -13.41 8.02
N ASN A 327 -17.75 -14.08 7.86
CA ASN A 327 -17.42 -14.91 6.70
C ASN A 327 -17.70 -14.22 5.37
N ASN A 328 -17.37 -12.92 5.29
CA ASN A 328 -17.73 -12.06 4.17
C ASN A 328 -16.58 -11.14 3.76
N VAL A 329 -16.61 -10.69 2.49
CA VAL A 329 -15.72 -9.68 1.94
C VAL A 329 -16.38 -8.32 2.07
N CYS A 330 -15.66 -7.37 2.71
CA CYS A 330 -16.14 -6.01 2.89
C CYS A 330 -15.23 -5.02 2.17
N MET A 331 -15.82 -3.94 1.61
CA MET A 331 -15.10 -2.78 1.08
C MET A 331 -14.84 -1.78 2.19
N VAL A 332 -13.59 -1.41 2.38
CA VAL A 332 -13.20 -0.44 3.43
C VAL A 332 -13.59 0.98 3.01
N LYS A 333 -14.26 1.70 3.91
CA LYS A 333 -14.60 3.11 3.77
C LYS A 333 -13.91 3.92 4.85
N VAL A 334 -13.23 5.00 4.45
CA VAL A 334 -12.57 5.98 5.34
C VAL A 334 -12.69 7.37 4.76
N SER A 335 -12.50 8.39 5.60
CA SER A 335 -12.34 9.77 5.15
C SER A 335 -11.06 9.94 4.32
N ALA A 336 -11.05 10.86 3.36
CA ALA A 336 -9.90 11.16 2.52
C ALA A 336 -8.67 11.65 3.32
N GLU A 337 -8.89 12.15 4.53
CA GLU A 337 -7.84 12.69 5.41
C GLU A 337 -7.37 11.68 6.47
N SER A 338 -7.94 10.47 6.50
CA SER A 338 -7.62 9.46 7.49
C SER A 338 -6.46 8.59 7.03
N PHE A 339 -5.69 8.11 8.01
CA PHE A 339 -4.78 6.98 7.84
C PHE A 339 -5.47 5.69 8.24
N ILE A 340 -5.10 4.59 7.60
CA ILE A 340 -5.54 3.24 7.98
C ILE A 340 -4.35 2.55 8.64
N ILE A 341 -4.56 1.98 9.82
CA ILE A 341 -3.62 1.06 10.46
C ILE A 341 -4.13 -0.36 10.21
N GLN A 342 -3.26 -1.20 9.72
CA GLN A 342 -3.54 -2.60 9.42
C GLN A 342 -2.57 -3.51 10.16
N VAL A 343 -3.08 -4.53 10.82
CA VAL A 343 -2.28 -5.55 11.50
C VAL A 343 -1.65 -6.49 10.48
N GLY A 344 -0.34 -6.69 10.57
CA GLY A 344 0.38 -7.67 9.78
C GLY A 344 0.64 -8.97 10.54
N GLU A 345 1.12 -10.01 9.82
CA GLU A 345 1.37 -11.34 10.40
C GLU A 345 2.41 -11.33 11.53
N SER A 346 3.42 -10.44 11.47
CA SER A 346 4.39 -10.35 12.58
C SER A 346 3.74 -9.88 13.87
N ALA A 347 2.77 -8.95 13.84
CA ALA A 347 2.06 -8.53 15.04
C ALA A 347 1.16 -9.65 15.59
N ASP A 348 0.50 -10.39 14.71
CA ASP A 348 -0.31 -11.55 15.08
C ASP A 348 0.55 -12.60 15.81
N ILE A 349 1.71 -12.95 15.24
CA ILE A 349 2.66 -13.90 15.84
C ILE A 349 3.21 -13.38 17.17
N ILE A 350 3.74 -12.15 17.21
CA ILE A 350 4.36 -11.55 18.40
C ILE A 350 3.35 -11.41 19.53
N SER A 351 2.12 -11.01 19.22
CA SER A 351 1.04 -10.88 20.21
C SER A 351 0.38 -12.21 20.58
N LYS A 352 0.87 -13.34 20.07
CA LYS A 352 0.31 -14.68 20.31
C LYS A 352 -1.17 -14.77 19.96
N GLY A 353 -1.56 -14.17 18.84
CA GLY A 353 -2.95 -14.13 18.36
C GLY A 353 -3.87 -13.14 19.07
N LYS A 354 -3.35 -12.27 19.96
CA LYS A 354 -4.14 -11.20 20.60
C LYS A 354 -4.43 -10.04 19.63
N LEU A 355 -3.62 -9.88 18.58
CA LEU A 355 -3.91 -9.06 17.41
C LEU A 355 -4.13 -9.99 16.20
N ARG A 356 -4.90 -9.52 15.23
CA ARG A 356 -5.25 -10.33 14.08
C ARG A 356 -4.73 -9.74 12.78
N ALA A 357 -3.92 -10.49 12.05
CA ALA A 357 -3.50 -10.12 10.72
C ALA A 357 -4.69 -9.98 9.75
N ALA A 358 -4.73 -8.88 9.01
CA ALA A 358 -5.81 -8.56 8.08
C ALA A 358 -5.56 -9.16 6.70
N LEU A 359 -6.43 -10.10 6.29
CA LEU A 359 -6.46 -10.61 4.93
C LEU A 359 -7.11 -9.59 4.01
N HIS A 360 -6.39 -9.12 2.99
CA HIS A 360 -6.87 -8.05 2.15
C HIS A 360 -6.46 -8.18 0.67
N SER A 361 -7.15 -7.43 -0.17
CA SER A 361 -6.87 -7.28 -1.59
C SER A 361 -7.25 -5.87 -2.06
N VAL A 362 -6.91 -5.50 -3.29
CA VAL A 362 -7.34 -4.24 -3.90
C VAL A 362 -8.11 -4.53 -5.17
N SER A 363 -9.42 -4.25 -5.16
CA SER A 363 -10.29 -4.46 -6.32
C SER A 363 -10.09 -3.35 -7.35
N ARG A 364 -10.27 -3.69 -8.61
CA ARG A 364 -10.25 -2.74 -9.73
C ARG A 364 -11.63 -2.11 -9.91
N ALA A 365 -11.64 -0.84 -10.24
CA ALA A 365 -12.87 -0.13 -10.61
C ALA A 365 -13.27 -0.48 -12.07
N ALA A 366 -13.72 -1.72 -12.30
CA ALA A 366 -13.92 -2.28 -13.65
C ALA A 366 -14.87 -1.46 -14.54
N LYS A 367 -15.79 -0.68 -13.96
CA LYS A 367 -16.72 0.18 -14.69
C LYS A 367 -16.09 1.52 -15.15
N PHE A 368 -14.88 1.84 -14.72
CA PHE A 368 -14.23 3.13 -14.93
C PHE A 368 -12.84 2.93 -15.51
N GLU A 369 -12.76 2.75 -16.83
CA GLU A 369 -11.52 2.43 -17.55
C GLU A 369 -10.43 3.50 -17.41
N SER A 370 -10.82 4.77 -17.22
CA SER A 370 -9.91 5.89 -17.03
C SER A 370 -9.46 6.10 -15.58
N LEU A 371 -10.05 5.37 -14.61
CA LEU A 371 -9.79 5.58 -13.20
C LEU A 371 -8.53 4.84 -12.75
N SER A 372 -7.57 5.59 -12.23
CA SER A 372 -6.41 5.06 -11.52
C SER A 372 -6.47 5.39 -10.03
N ARG A 373 -5.76 4.60 -9.21
CA ARG A 373 -5.74 4.72 -7.76
C ARG A 373 -4.30 4.88 -7.27
N GLN A 374 -4.05 5.85 -6.41
CA GLN A 374 -2.75 6.09 -5.80
C GLN A 374 -2.85 5.91 -4.29
N ALA A 375 -1.80 5.34 -3.69
CA ALA A 375 -1.69 5.18 -2.25
C ALA A 375 -0.23 5.30 -1.81
N PHE A 376 -0.03 5.79 -0.61
CA PHE A 376 1.26 5.73 0.07
C PHE A 376 1.14 4.82 1.28
N VAL A 377 2.08 3.89 1.41
CA VAL A 377 2.03 2.79 2.39
C VAL A 377 3.38 2.70 3.09
N VAL A 378 3.36 2.56 4.41
CA VAL A 378 4.56 2.34 5.23
C VAL A 378 4.42 1.03 5.99
N PHE A 379 5.36 0.11 5.72
CA PHE A 379 5.45 -1.19 6.38
C PHE A 379 6.43 -1.08 7.55
N LEU A 380 5.92 -1.25 8.74
CA LEU A 380 6.67 -1.28 10.00
C LEU A 380 7.04 -2.73 10.29
N GLN A 381 8.29 -3.07 10.06
CA GLN A 381 8.78 -4.45 10.10
C GLN A 381 9.61 -4.70 11.35
N PRO A 382 9.64 -5.93 11.89
CA PRO A 382 10.62 -6.29 12.90
C PRO A 382 12.04 -6.31 12.30
N ALA A 383 13.04 -6.34 13.15
CA ALA A 383 14.43 -6.54 12.71
C ALA A 383 14.58 -7.87 11.95
N TRP A 384 15.42 -7.90 10.92
CA TRP A 384 15.60 -9.07 10.06
C TRP A 384 16.02 -10.34 10.81
N ASN A 385 16.72 -10.17 11.94
CA ASN A 385 17.18 -11.24 12.84
C ASN A 385 16.21 -11.55 14.01
N LYS A 386 15.06 -10.85 14.10
CA LYS A 386 14.04 -11.17 15.09
C LYS A 386 13.56 -12.58 14.86
N THR A 387 13.65 -13.43 15.88
CA THR A 387 13.15 -14.81 15.86
C THR A 387 11.71 -14.87 16.32
N PHE A 388 10.92 -15.74 15.72
CA PHE A 388 9.56 -16.03 16.11
C PHE A 388 9.49 -17.34 16.88
N SER A 389 8.75 -17.36 18.00
CA SER A 389 8.35 -18.56 18.70
C SER A 389 6.88 -18.84 18.41
N ILE A 390 6.58 -20.08 18.05
CA ILE A 390 5.21 -20.54 17.83
C ILE A 390 4.70 -21.36 19.01
N ALA A 391 5.54 -21.61 20.02
CA ALA A 391 5.19 -22.44 21.17
C ALA A 391 3.93 -21.95 21.92
N ASP A 392 3.75 -20.63 21.99
CA ASP A 392 2.62 -19.99 22.65
C ASP A 392 1.55 -19.50 21.67
N TYR A 393 1.76 -19.68 20.36
CA TYR A 393 0.78 -19.28 19.37
C TYR A 393 -0.39 -20.26 19.37
N PRO A 394 -1.64 -19.78 19.54
CA PRO A 394 -2.79 -20.66 19.57
C PRO A 394 -2.98 -21.31 18.19
N VAL A 395 -2.34 -22.44 17.99
CA VAL A 395 -2.65 -23.32 16.87
C VAL A 395 -4.09 -23.79 17.13
N LYS A 396 -5.05 -23.20 16.43
CA LYS A 396 -6.39 -23.77 16.41
C LYS A 396 -6.24 -25.16 15.77
N GLU A 397 -6.16 -26.19 16.60
CA GLU A 397 -6.49 -27.53 16.18
C GLU A 397 -7.97 -27.48 15.79
N VAL A 398 -8.22 -27.24 14.53
CA VAL A 398 -9.56 -27.38 13.96
C VAL A 398 -9.90 -28.85 14.10
N SER A 399 -10.81 -29.18 15.00
CA SER A 399 -11.26 -30.57 15.21
C SER A 399 -11.75 -31.12 13.88
N GLU A 400 -11.61 -32.45 13.64
CA GLU A 400 -12.08 -33.07 12.41
C GLU A 400 -13.59 -32.81 12.18
N GLU A 401 -14.35 -32.66 13.27
CA GLU A 401 -15.77 -32.31 13.23
C GLU A 401 -16.00 -30.88 12.74
N GLU A 402 -15.21 -29.89 13.18
CA GLU A 402 -15.26 -28.52 12.68
C GLU A 402 -14.78 -28.41 11.22
N ARG A 403 -13.82 -29.25 10.79
CA ARG A 403 -13.43 -29.37 9.38
C ARG A 403 -14.58 -29.87 8.53
N ASN A 404 -15.32 -30.87 8.99
CA ASN A 404 -16.42 -31.46 8.25
C ASN A 404 -17.68 -30.59 8.22
N LEU A 405 -17.95 -29.79 9.27
CA LEU A 405 -19.02 -28.79 9.30
C LEU A 405 -18.67 -27.55 8.46
N SER A 406 -17.41 -27.13 8.49
CA SER A 406 -16.91 -25.99 7.72
C SER A 406 -16.93 -26.22 6.19
N ILE A 407 -16.79 -27.46 5.72
CA ILE A 407 -16.76 -27.78 4.29
C ILE A 407 -18.13 -27.59 3.61
N LYS A 408 -19.23 -27.73 4.34
CA LYS A 408 -20.58 -27.60 3.76
C LYS A 408 -21.08 -26.16 3.61
N ASP A 409 -20.56 -25.23 4.43
CA ASP A 409 -21.00 -23.83 4.47
C ASP A 409 -19.91 -22.82 4.08
N GLN A 410 -18.73 -23.27 3.64
CA GLN A 410 -17.69 -22.37 3.15
C GLN A 410 -18.11 -21.77 1.82
N ASN A 411 -18.33 -20.46 1.81
CA ASN A 411 -18.53 -19.70 0.59
C ASN A 411 -17.40 -19.96 -0.39
N GLN A 412 -17.70 -20.06 -1.68
CA GLN A 412 -16.77 -20.29 -2.78
C GLN A 412 -15.52 -19.37 -2.70
N ILE A 413 -15.72 -18.12 -2.25
CA ILE A 413 -14.66 -17.12 -2.02
C ILE A 413 -13.62 -17.59 -1.00
N ASN A 414 -14.04 -18.18 0.13
CA ASN A 414 -13.13 -18.73 1.14
C ASN A 414 -12.25 -19.85 0.60
N GLN A 415 -12.82 -20.75 -0.18
CA GLN A 415 -12.09 -21.86 -0.78
C GLN A 415 -11.05 -21.36 -1.79
N GLU A 416 -11.36 -20.31 -2.54
CA GLU A 416 -10.45 -19.71 -3.50
C GLU A 416 -9.33 -18.94 -2.82
N ILE A 417 -9.63 -18.18 -1.77
CA ILE A 417 -8.60 -17.48 -0.97
C ILE A 417 -7.62 -18.49 -0.34
N GLN A 418 -8.11 -19.60 0.20
CA GLN A 418 -7.27 -20.65 0.78
C GLN A 418 -6.35 -21.32 -0.24
N LYS A 419 -6.75 -21.40 -1.51
CA LYS A 419 -5.89 -21.90 -2.59
C LYS A 419 -4.74 -20.95 -2.93
N ILE A 420 -4.95 -19.64 -2.72
CA ILE A 420 -3.97 -18.59 -3.04
C ILE A 420 -2.97 -18.42 -1.89
N LEU A 421 -3.45 -18.52 -0.65
CA LEU A 421 -2.68 -18.24 0.56
C LEU A 421 -2.44 -19.52 1.36
N PRO A 422 -1.21 -20.03 1.34
CA PRO A 422 -0.83 -21.13 2.23
C PRO A 422 -1.02 -20.73 3.69
N PRO A 423 -1.52 -21.61 4.55
CA PRO A 423 -1.74 -21.31 5.96
C PRO A 423 -0.43 -20.94 6.67
N LEU A 424 -0.51 -20.12 7.71
CA LEU A 424 0.67 -19.68 8.48
C LEU A 424 1.52 -20.86 8.96
N SER A 425 0.89 -21.94 9.40
CA SER A 425 1.56 -23.17 9.86
C SER A 425 2.45 -23.84 8.81
N SER A 426 2.21 -23.60 7.51
CA SER A 426 3.07 -24.11 6.44
C SER A 426 4.27 -23.21 6.12
N ARG A 427 4.23 -21.95 6.56
CA ARG A 427 5.22 -20.91 6.24
C ARG A 427 6.10 -20.54 7.43
N LEU A 428 5.60 -20.70 8.65
CA LEU A 428 6.27 -20.37 9.89
C LEU A 428 6.72 -21.62 10.62
N LYS A 429 7.99 -21.65 11.06
CA LYS A 429 8.57 -22.69 11.90
C LYS A 429 9.12 -22.05 13.15
N ASP A 430 9.16 -22.81 14.26
CA ASP A 430 9.69 -22.31 15.51
C ASP A 430 11.18 -21.92 15.39
N GLY A 431 11.54 -20.79 15.99
CA GLY A 431 12.89 -20.23 15.88
C GLY A 431 13.26 -19.61 14.53
N MET A 432 12.31 -19.55 13.57
CA MET A 432 12.53 -18.91 12.28
C MET A 432 12.72 -17.40 12.45
N THR A 433 13.71 -16.84 11.77
CA THR A 433 13.90 -15.38 11.74
C THR A 433 12.88 -14.69 10.86
N PHE A 434 12.63 -13.38 11.10
CA PHE A 434 11.79 -12.58 10.22
C PHE A 434 12.27 -12.60 8.76
N ALA A 435 13.60 -12.58 8.55
CA ALA A 435 14.18 -12.67 7.20
C ALA A 435 13.79 -13.98 6.49
N GLU A 436 13.82 -15.11 7.19
CA GLU A 436 13.44 -16.40 6.64
C GLU A 436 11.92 -16.49 6.41
N PHE A 437 11.13 -16.03 7.38
CA PHE A 437 9.67 -15.98 7.27
C PHE A 437 9.21 -15.12 6.09
N SER A 438 9.74 -13.91 5.94
CA SER A 438 9.38 -13.01 4.83
C SER A 438 9.77 -13.59 3.47
N ARG A 439 10.93 -14.29 3.39
CA ARG A 439 11.39 -14.97 2.16
C ARG A 439 10.49 -16.15 1.82
N GLU A 440 10.15 -16.98 2.79
CA GLU A 440 9.27 -18.13 2.55
C GLU A 440 7.87 -17.70 2.16
N THR A 441 7.30 -16.70 2.84
CA THR A 441 6.00 -16.10 2.48
C THR A 441 6.03 -15.54 1.05
N THR A 442 7.06 -14.77 0.70
CA THR A 442 7.20 -14.21 -0.65
C THR A 442 7.33 -15.31 -1.71
N LYS A 443 8.13 -16.35 -1.43
CA LYS A 443 8.32 -17.48 -2.34
C LYS A 443 7.02 -18.25 -2.59
N GLN A 444 6.28 -18.55 -1.54
CA GLN A 444 5.02 -19.30 -1.67
C GLN A 444 3.94 -18.45 -2.35
N TYR A 445 3.88 -17.16 -2.04
CA TYR A 445 2.93 -16.23 -2.62
C TYR A 445 3.17 -15.98 -4.13
N TYR A 446 4.43 -15.79 -4.53
CA TYR A 446 4.79 -15.56 -5.95
C TYR A 446 5.10 -16.84 -6.74
N GLY A 447 5.44 -17.92 -6.08
CA GLY A 447 5.78 -19.20 -6.70
C GLY A 447 4.58 -20.10 -7.00
N GLY A 448 3.47 -19.92 -6.25
CA GLY A 448 2.18 -20.45 -6.63
C GLY A 448 1.47 -19.39 -7.47
N SER A 449 0.70 -19.49 -8.37
CA SER A 449 -0.06 -18.58 -9.26
C SER A 449 -0.49 -17.21 -8.65
N GLY A 450 0.15 -16.76 -7.59
CA GLY A 450 -0.03 -15.49 -6.94
C GLY A 450 0.57 -14.38 -7.76
N LEU A 451 -0.17 -13.36 -7.99
CA LEU A 451 0.16 -12.02 -8.49
C LEU A 451 1.33 -11.89 -9.45
N GLN A 452 1.05 -11.58 -10.66
CA GLN A 452 2.00 -11.15 -11.69
C GLN A 452 2.79 -12.25 -12.37
N SER A 453 2.39 -13.48 -12.31
CA SER A 453 2.84 -14.48 -13.25
C SER A 453 2.08 -14.40 -14.57
N ASN A 454 1.96 -13.21 -15.15
CA ASN A 454 1.92 -13.14 -16.60
C ASN A 454 3.38 -13.18 -17.07
N ARG A 455 3.92 -14.41 -17.08
CA ARG A 455 5.13 -14.74 -17.83
C ARG A 455 4.87 -14.67 -19.31
#